data_628a3033ddee8b729f90dbbd1af8ac9c
#
_entry.id   628a3033ddee8b729f90dbbd1af8ac9c
#
_cell.length_a   1.000
_cell.length_b   1.000
_cell.length_c   1.000
_cell.angle_alpha   90.00
_cell.angle_beta   90.00
_cell.angle_gamma   90.00
#
_symmetry.space_group_name_H-M   'P 1'
#
loop_
_entity.id
_entity.type
_entity.pdbx_description
1 polymer ?
#
loop_
_entity_poly.entity_id
_entity_poly.type
_entity_poly.pdbx_seq_one_letter_code
_entity_poly.pdbx_strand_id
1 'polypeptide(L)'
;MGKKRFFDDRLKYLSFIQNTGEKKAISERIYSHIAGLSLNKSYLRVLDAGTGDGTICSNIIKSFHRYHPYTSLLLTGKEVSYEDLKNTLEKMPDRFVEHPNLLVTMSNVKFSELGSVESSNKIQDKKVKKFNLLLKSDNSFDFNSQISGNLLGNFIKKYWGIEIDNKGRTSYSNPCIIRIYREDNERHLKQFLGNDYKNNKYDLIVASQAYRAASSVKMKVNNVIGPLMRLLNKSGKLLVTHSCGGESVQRILKLAFKDKEAFPNTAKDIIEYLKDNPFGENNIYKFFNPISYYFKFRKSPDQTVTCLLYTSDAADDALS
;
A
#
# COMPACT_ATOMS: atom_id res chain seq x y z
N MET A 1 3.37 -20.20 -23.30
CA MET A 1 2.32 -19.54 -22.50
C MET A 1 2.80 -19.50 -21.06
N GLY A 2 3.11 -18.32 -20.50
CA GLY A 2 3.51 -18.18 -19.10
C GLY A 2 2.37 -18.62 -18.19
N LYS A 3 2.68 -19.36 -17.12
CA LYS A 3 1.66 -19.76 -16.12
C LYS A 3 1.04 -18.53 -15.50
N LYS A 4 -0.29 -18.37 -15.59
CA LYS A 4 -1.03 -17.32 -14.88
C LYS A 4 -0.82 -17.44 -13.37
N ARG A 5 -0.40 -16.38 -12.71
CA ARG A 5 -0.25 -16.31 -11.25
C ARG A 5 -1.61 -16.02 -10.62
N PHE A 6 -1.78 -16.32 -9.31
CA PHE A 6 -3.01 -16.05 -8.57
C PHE A 6 -3.49 -14.60 -8.70
N PHE A 7 -2.57 -13.65 -8.63
CA PHE A 7 -2.89 -12.22 -8.80
C PHE A 7 -3.25 -11.82 -10.24
N ASP A 8 -2.87 -12.63 -11.22
CA ASP A 8 -3.25 -12.42 -12.61
C ASP A 8 -4.71 -12.87 -12.85
N ASP A 9 -5.28 -13.72 -11.95
CA ASP A 9 -6.69 -14.06 -11.91
C ASP A 9 -7.46 -13.17 -10.94
N ARG A 10 -7.90 -12.05 -11.47
CA ARG A 10 -8.53 -11.00 -10.70
C ARG A 10 -9.78 -11.44 -9.93
N LEU A 11 -10.58 -12.33 -10.50
CA LEU A 11 -11.79 -12.84 -9.85
C LEU A 11 -11.45 -13.67 -8.60
N LYS A 12 -10.44 -14.52 -8.68
CA LYS A 12 -9.96 -15.30 -7.53
C LYS A 12 -9.41 -14.42 -6.42
N TYR A 13 -8.62 -13.43 -6.79
CA TYR A 13 -8.06 -12.46 -5.82
C TYR A 13 -9.16 -11.66 -5.11
N LEU A 14 -10.12 -11.11 -5.84
CA LEU A 14 -11.25 -10.38 -5.25
C LEU A 14 -12.12 -11.27 -4.38
N SER A 15 -12.40 -12.50 -4.82
CA SER A 15 -13.13 -13.48 -4.03
C SER A 15 -12.41 -13.80 -2.72
N PHE A 16 -11.09 -13.98 -2.75
CA PHE A 16 -10.30 -14.20 -1.54
C PHE A 16 -10.43 -13.01 -0.57
N ILE A 17 -10.21 -11.77 -1.03
CA ILE A 17 -10.31 -10.57 -0.19
C ILE A 17 -11.71 -10.43 0.44
N GLN A 18 -12.76 -10.66 -0.34
CA GLN A 18 -14.13 -10.54 0.15
C GLN A 18 -14.53 -11.62 1.16
N ASN A 19 -14.00 -12.83 1.01
CA ASN A 19 -14.33 -13.97 1.86
C ASN A 19 -13.41 -14.11 3.08
N THR A 20 -12.38 -13.29 3.23
CA THR A 20 -11.49 -13.32 4.40
C THR A 20 -11.66 -12.10 5.29
N GLY A 21 -11.33 -12.25 6.55
CA GLY A 21 -11.25 -11.14 7.52
C GLY A 21 -9.89 -10.43 7.53
N GLU A 22 -9.01 -10.70 6.57
CA GLU A 22 -7.62 -10.23 6.57
C GLU A 22 -7.51 -8.71 6.64
N LYS A 23 -8.17 -8.01 5.72
CA LYS A 23 -8.16 -6.53 5.67
C LYS A 23 -8.68 -5.90 6.95
N LYS A 24 -9.69 -6.54 7.59
CA LYS A 24 -10.21 -6.10 8.89
C LYS A 24 -9.16 -6.27 9.99
N ALA A 25 -8.54 -7.44 10.09
CA ALA A 25 -7.52 -7.73 11.09
C ALA A 25 -6.31 -6.78 10.97
N ILE A 26 -5.86 -6.52 9.74
CA ILE A 26 -4.79 -5.55 9.47
C ILE A 26 -5.21 -4.14 9.89
N SER A 27 -6.43 -3.70 9.53
CA SER A 27 -6.93 -2.36 9.88
C SER A 27 -7.03 -2.16 11.39
N GLU A 28 -7.50 -3.15 12.13
CA GLU A 28 -7.58 -3.09 13.60
C GLU A 28 -6.20 -2.89 14.25
N ARG A 29 -5.15 -3.48 13.68
CA ARG A 29 -3.77 -3.23 14.13
C ARG A 29 -3.28 -1.83 13.79
N ILE A 30 -3.61 -1.33 12.60
CA ILE A 30 -3.24 0.02 12.17
C ILE A 30 -3.91 1.08 13.06
N TYR A 31 -5.16 0.88 13.49
CA TYR A 31 -5.92 1.84 14.31
C TYR A 31 -5.21 2.21 15.60
N SER A 32 -4.66 1.25 16.33
CA SER A 32 -3.93 1.52 17.58
C SER A 32 -2.68 2.38 17.34
N HIS A 33 -2.03 2.20 16.21
CA HIS A 33 -0.86 3.01 15.84
C HIS A 33 -1.22 4.42 15.39
N ILE A 34 -2.34 4.59 14.67
CA ILE A 34 -2.86 5.91 14.28
C ILE A 34 -3.28 6.70 15.53
N ALA A 35 -4.02 6.07 16.46
CA ALA A 35 -4.42 6.71 17.72
C ALA A 35 -3.23 7.22 18.54
N GLY A 36 -2.10 6.54 18.48
CA GLY A 36 -0.87 6.90 19.18
C GLY A 36 0.10 7.79 18.38
N LEU A 37 -0.31 8.40 17.27
CA LEU A 37 0.51 9.39 16.58
C LEU A 37 0.54 10.72 17.34
N SER A 38 1.71 11.37 17.36
CA SER A 38 1.88 12.63 18.07
C SER A 38 1.14 13.77 17.39
N LEU A 39 0.35 14.53 18.16
CA LEU A 39 -0.43 15.68 17.70
C LEU A 39 0.35 17.00 17.64
N ASN A 40 1.65 16.97 17.87
CA ASN A 40 2.47 18.21 17.90
C ASN A 40 2.74 18.78 16.49
N LYS A 41 2.01 18.30 15.48
CA LYS A 41 2.16 18.72 14.08
C LYS A 41 0.80 19.16 13.53
N SER A 42 0.82 20.20 12.67
CA SER A 42 -0.36 20.63 11.93
C SER A 42 -0.78 19.64 10.83
N TYR A 43 0.10 18.72 10.48
CA TYR A 43 -0.15 17.67 9.49
C TYR A 43 0.62 16.39 9.85
N LEU A 44 0.12 15.27 9.36
CA LEU A 44 0.81 13.98 9.41
C LEU A 44 0.89 13.36 8.02
N ARG A 45 2.03 12.75 7.72
CA ARG A 45 2.24 12.04 6.46
C ARG A 45 2.16 10.54 6.68
N VAL A 46 1.29 9.90 5.92
CA VAL A 46 1.09 8.43 5.96
C VAL A 46 1.32 7.86 4.58
N LEU A 47 2.02 6.72 4.51
CA LEU A 47 2.21 5.96 3.28
C LEU A 47 1.53 4.60 3.40
N ASP A 48 0.64 4.28 2.48
CA ASP A 48 0.14 2.93 2.21
C ASP A 48 0.98 2.32 1.07
N ALA A 49 1.91 1.46 1.45
CA ALA A 49 2.89 0.87 0.54
C ALA A 49 2.35 -0.43 -0.06
N GLY A 50 1.67 -0.32 -1.18
CA GLY A 50 0.94 -1.42 -1.82
C GLY A 50 -0.55 -1.34 -1.50
N THR A 51 -1.19 -0.30 -2.04
CA THR A 51 -2.57 0.08 -1.71
C THR A 51 -3.59 -0.99 -2.11
N GLY A 52 -3.33 -1.73 -3.19
CA GLY A 52 -4.22 -2.75 -3.72
C GLY A 52 -5.60 -2.16 -4.03
N ASP A 53 -6.67 -2.81 -3.55
CA ASP A 53 -8.05 -2.38 -3.77
C ASP A 53 -8.47 -1.11 -3.00
N GLY A 54 -7.57 -0.48 -2.26
CA GLY A 54 -7.81 0.74 -1.49
C GLY A 54 -8.54 0.54 -0.15
N THR A 55 -8.83 -0.68 0.26
CA THR A 55 -9.54 -0.94 1.53
C THR A 55 -8.73 -0.48 2.73
N ILE A 56 -7.44 -0.79 2.78
CA ILE A 56 -6.55 -0.35 3.87
C ILE A 56 -6.39 1.17 3.83
N CYS A 57 -6.17 1.74 2.65
CA CYS A 57 -6.08 3.19 2.42
C CYS A 57 -7.32 3.92 2.97
N SER A 58 -8.52 3.47 2.60
CA SER A 58 -9.79 4.01 3.09
C SER A 58 -9.93 3.89 4.62
N ASN A 59 -9.53 2.75 5.20
CA ASN A 59 -9.60 2.52 6.64
C ASN A 59 -8.58 3.38 7.42
N ILE A 60 -7.41 3.65 6.84
CA ILE A 60 -6.45 4.62 7.40
C ILE A 60 -7.11 5.99 7.53
N ILE A 61 -7.78 6.49 6.47
CA ILE A 61 -8.44 7.81 6.49
C ILE A 61 -9.54 7.85 7.56
N LYS A 62 -10.41 6.82 7.61
CA LYS A 62 -11.47 6.71 8.62
C LYS A 62 -10.92 6.74 10.05
N SER A 63 -9.90 5.94 10.30
CA SER A 63 -9.25 5.89 11.60
C SER A 63 -8.58 7.21 11.94
N PHE A 64 -7.92 7.82 10.96
CA PHE A 64 -7.27 9.11 11.14
C PHE A 64 -8.29 10.21 11.49
N HIS A 65 -9.39 10.31 10.75
CA HIS A 65 -10.46 11.26 11.06
C HIS A 65 -11.00 11.04 12.48
N ARG A 66 -11.20 9.81 12.90
CA ARG A 66 -11.70 9.50 14.26
C ARG A 66 -10.80 10.02 15.37
N TYR A 67 -9.48 9.91 15.23
CA TYR A 67 -8.53 10.25 16.28
C TYR A 67 -7.89 11.63 16.11
N HIS A 68 -7.86 12.15 14.89
CA HIS A 68 -7.18 13.40 14.52
C HIS A 68 -8.04 14.25 13.56
N PRO A 69 -9.30 14.58 13.90
CA PRO A 69 -10.28 15.16 12.96
C PRO A 69 -9.86 16.53 12.41
N TYR A 70 -9.03 17.27 13.13
CA TYR A 70 -8.59 18.63 12.77
C TYR A 70 -7.18 18.70 12.19
N THR A 71 -6.45 17.59 12.20
CA THR A 71 -5.08 17.53 11.67
C THR A 71 -5.11 17.19 10.19
N SER A 72 -4.33 17.87 9.36
CA SER A 72 -4.25 17.52 7.94
C SER A 72 -3.61 16.15 7.73
N LEU A 73 -4.24 15.34 6.88
CA LEU A 73 -3.69 14.05 6.46
C LEU A 73 -3.12 14.14 5.04
N LEU A 74 -1.82 13.93 4.92
CA LEU A 74 -1.13 13.77 3.64
C LEU A 74 -0.91 12.28 3.40
N LEU A 75 -1.86 11.64 2.74
CA LEU A 75 -1.84 10.21 2.48
C LEU A 75 -1.25 9.92 1.10
N THR A 76 -0.18 9.15 1.07
CA THR A 76 0.38 8.62 -0.17
C THR A 76 0.02 7.15 -0.31
N GLY A 77 -0.57 6.77 -1.44
CA GLY A 77 -0.79 5.38 -1.84
C GLY A 77 0.18 5.01 -2.97
N LYS A 78 0.87 3.87 -2.83
CA LYS A 78 1.68 3.31 -3.92
C LYS A 78 0.96 2.12 -4.53
N GLU A 79 0.67 2.20 -5.83
CA GLU A 79 0.03 1.12 -6.59
C GLU A 79 0.54 1.11 -8.04
N VAL A 80 0.75 -0.07 -8.61
CA VAL A 80 1.18 -0.23 -10.02
C VAL A 80 0.01 -0.63 -10.91
N SER A 81 -0.92 -1.42 -10.37
CA SER A 81 -2.09 -1.92 -11.09
C SER A 81 -3.05 -0.79 -11.41
N TYR A 82 -3.45 -0.72 -12.68
CA TYR A 82 -4.51 0.21 -13.13
C TYR A 82 -5.85 -0.06 -12.45
N GLU A 83 -6.23 -1.34 -12.34
CA GLU A 83 -7.51 -1.74 -11.75
C GLU A 83 -7.57 -1.44 -10.26
N ASP A 84 -6.47 -1.70 -9.54
CA ASP A 84 -6.39 -1.39 -8.11
C ASP A 84 -6.39 0.10 -7.84
N LEU A 85 -5.73 0.89 -8.69
CA LEU A 85 -5.84 2.34 -8.63
C LEU A 85 -7.29 2.79 -8.75
N LYS A 86 -8.03 2.27 -9.76
CA LYS A 86 -9.45 2.60 -9.92
C LYS A 86 -10.28 2.24 -8.70
N ASN A 87 -10.14 1.00 -8.21
CA ASN A 87 -10.84 0.54 -7.01
C ASN A 87 -10.53 1.42 -5.77
N THR A 88 -9.29 1.90 -5.68
CA THR A 88 -8.88 2.83 -4.62
C THR A 88 -9.58 4.18 -4.78
N LEU A 89 -9.57 4.73 -6.00
CA LEU A 89 -10.17 6.04 -6.28
C LEU A 89 -11.68 6.04 -6.06
N GLU A 90 -12.38 4.95 -6.39
CA GLU A 90 -13.82 4.77 -6.16
C GLU A 90 -14.20 4.82 -4.66
N LYS A 91 -13.26 4.55 -3.76
CA LYS A 91 -13.49 4.62 -2.31
C LYS A 91 -13.20 6.00 -1.70
N MET A 92 -12.69 6.94 -2.50
CA MET A 92 -12.22 8.24 -1.98
C MET A 92 -13.33 9.30 -1.80
N PRO A 93 -14.42 9.35 -2.59
CA PRO A 93 -15.44 10.41 -2.47
C PRO A 93 -15.89 10.65 -1.04
N ASP A 94 -16.35 9.61 -0.34
CA ASP A 94 -16.78 9.70 1.06
C ASP A 94 -15.66 10.12 2.01
N ARG A 95 -14.43 9.74 1.69
CA ARG A 95 -13.25 10.07 2.52
C ARG A 95 -12.95 11.56 2.50
N PHE A 96 -13.16 12.23 1.36
CA PHE A 96 -13.01 13.69 1.26
C PHE A 96 -14.15 14.44 1.96
N VAL A 97 -15.34 13.84 2.07
CA VAL A 97 -16.43 14.41 2.89
C VAL A 97 -16.11 14.24 4.38
N GLU A 98 -15.73 13.04 4.79
CA GLU A 98 -15.42 12.74 6.21
C GLU A 98 -14.24 13.53 6.74
N HIS A 99 -13.18 13.67 5.94
CA HIS A 99 -11.94 14.34 6.34
C HIS A 99 -11.56 15.43 5.34
N PRO A 100 -12.13 16.66 5.47
CA PRO A 100 -11.90 17.73 4.49
C PRO A 100 -10.43 18.11 4.30
N ASN A 101 -9.61 18.04 5.36
CA ASN A 101 -8.17 18.36 5.34
C ASN A 101 -7.31 17.21 4.81
N LEU A 102 -7.81 16.50 3.78
CA LEU A 102 -7.18 15.35 3.16
C LEU A 102 -6.49 15.72 1.84
N LEU A 103 -5.22 15.35 1.70
CA LEU A 103 -4.52 15.25 0.42
C LEU A 103 -4.21 13.78 0.14
N VAL A 104 -4.77 13.23 -0.91
CA VAL A 104 -4.42 11.89 -1.41
C VAL A 104 -3.44 12.03 -2.56
N THR A 105 -2.30 11.36 -2.45
CA THR A 105 -1.31 11.23 -3.52
C THR A 105 -1.20 9.78 -3.94
N MET A 106 -1.48 9.45 -5.20
CA MET A 106 -1.27 8.11 -5.75
C MET A 106 -0.03 8.11 -6.62
N SER A 107 0.83 7.10 -6.47
CA SER A 107 2.02 6.94 -7.30
C SER A 107 2.28 5.48 -7.68
N ASN A 108 2.81 5.26 -8.89
CA ASN A 108 3.13 3.92 -9.40
C ASN A 108 4.63 3.59 -9.35
N VAL A 109 5.46 4.47 -8.83
CA VAL A 109 6.92 4.29 -8.82
C VAL A 109 7.38 3.21 -7.83
N LYS A 110 8.63 2.80 -7.94
CA LYS A 110 9.23 1.83 -7.01
C LYS A 110 9.38 2.43 -5.61
N PHE A 111 9.42 1.61 -4.58
CA PHE A 111 9.61 2.08 -3.19
C PHE A 111 10.87 2.92 -3.01
N SER A 112 11.95 2.60 -3.71
CA SER A 112 13.20 3.36 -3.69
C SER A 112 13.11 4.75 -4.33
N GLU A 113 12.09 5.01 -5.12
CA GLU A 113 11.89 6.24 -5.88
C GLU A 113 10.86 7.18 -5.26
N LEU A 114 10.05 6.67 -4.29
CA LEU A 114 8.99 7.44 -3.63
C LEU A 114 9.51 8.73 -2.96
N GLY A 115 10.71 8.68 -2.41
CA GLY A 115 11.32 9.86 -1.75
C GLY A 115 11.68 10.99 -2.69
N SER A 116 11.85 10.73 -3.97
CA SER A 116 12.29 11.71 -4.97
C SER A 116 11.22 12.07 -6.00
N VAL A 117 10.17 11.25 -6.16
CA VAL A 117 9.21 11.40 -7.25
C VAL A 117 8.45 12.74 -7.23
N GLU A 118 8.17 13.28 -6.06
CA GLU A 118 7.46 14.57 -5.93
C GLU A 118 8.31 15.77 -6.36
N SER A 119 9.60 15.75 -6.04
CA SER A 119 10.55 16.82 -6.35
C SER A 119 11.24 16.67 -7.70
N SER A 120 11.19 15.47 -8.30
CA SER A 120 11.88 15.19 -9.55
C SER A 120 11.00 15.45 -10.77
N ASN A 121 11.62 15.89 -11.86
CA ASN A 121 10.98 15.97 -13.18
C ASN A 121 11.20 14.69 -13.99
N LYS A 122 12.22 13.90 -13.65
CA LYS A 122 12.57 12.64 -14.29
C LYS A 122 12.95 11.58 -13.26
N ILE A 123 12.58 10.34 -13.53
CA ILE A 123 13.01 9.14 -12.80
C ILE A 123 13.43 8.12 -13.85
N GLN A 124 14.64 7.56 -13.73
CA GLN A 124 15.20 6.61 -14.71
C GLN A 124 15.05 7.12 -16.16
N ASP A 125 15.42 8.39 -16.41
CA ASP A 125 15.33 9.10 -17.68
C ASP A 125 13.90 9.29 -18.26
N LYS A 126 12.87 8.75 -17.59
CA LYS A 126 11.47 8.94 -17.95
C LYS A 126 10.91 10.19 -17.25
N LYS A 127 10.20 11.05 -18.01
CA LYS A 127 9.53 12.24 -17.47
C LYS A 127 8.43 11.85 -16.51
N VAL A 128 8.44 12.41 -15.29
CA VAL A 128 7.36 12.21 -14.31
C VAL A 128 6.08 12.89 -14.82
N LYS A 129 5.00 12.11 -14.89
CA LYS A 129 3.67 12.59 -15.26
C LYS A 129 2.91 12.97 -14.00
N LYS A 130 2.53 14.23 -13.88
CA LYS A 130 1.87 14.79 -12.71
C LYS A 130 0.44 15.23 -13.08
N PHE A 131 -0.53 14.88 -12.24
CA PHE A 131 -1.92 15.30 -12.38
C PHE A 131 -2.44 15.75 -11.03
N ASN A 132 -3.08 16.92 -10.98
CA ASN A 132 -3.73 17.44 -9.80
C ASN A 132 -5.23 17.56 -10.06
N LEU A 133 -6.05 16.91 -9.24
CA LEU A 133 -7.49 17.02 -9.27
C LEU A 133 -7.96 17.85 -8.07
N LEU A 134 -8.55 19.00 -8.36
CA LEU A 134 -9.14 19.88 -7.39
C LEU A 134 -10.64 19.58 -7.33
N LEU A 135 -11.10 19.03 -6.23
CA LEU A 135 -12.50 18.67 -6.02
C LEU A 135 -13.32 19.90 -5.65
N LYS A 136 -14.31 20.21 -6.48
CA LYS A 136 -15.22 21.34 -6.30
C LYS A 136 -16.56 20.81 -5.81
N SER A 137 -16.99 21.16 -4.66
CA SER A 137 -18.23 20.78 -3.97
C SER A 137 -17.90 20.34 -2.54
N ASP A 138 -18.90 19.88 -1.81
CA ASP A 138 -18.83 19.41 -0.43
C ASP A 138 -19.46 18.03 -0.23
N ASN A 139 -19.95 17.40 -1.30
CA ASN A 139 -20.68 16.14 -1.22
C ASN A 139 -20.02 15.01 -2.03
N SER A 140 -20.31 13.79 -1.62
CA SER A 140 -19.74 12.57 -2.17
C SER A 140 -20.15 12.30 -3.62
N PHE A 141 -21.37 12.68 -4.03
CA PHE A 141 -21.86 12.46 -5.40
C PHE A 141 -21.05 13.26 -6.41
N ASP A 142 -20.83 14.56 -6.14
CA ASP A 142 -20.04 15.42 -7.01
C ASP A 142 -18.57 15.01 -7.02
N PHE A 143 -18.00 14.63 -5.87
CA PHE A 143 -16.63 14.12 -5.80
C PHE A 143 -16.47 12.84 -6.61
N ASN A 144 -17.44 11.93 -6.54
CA ASN A 144 -17.43 10.72 -7.37
C ASN A 144 -17.46 11.06 -8.86
N SER A 145 -18.32 12.00 -9.27
CA SER A 145 -18.41 12.43 -10.66
C SER A 145 -17.10 13.04 -11.18
N GLN A 146 -16.38 13.79 -10.34
CA GLN A 146 -15.10 14.41 -10.71
C GLN A 146 -13.96 13.38 -10.72
N ILE A 147 -13.91 12.45 -9.76
CA ILE A 147 -12.89 11.41 -9.67
C ILE A 147 -13.05 10.38 -10.79
N SER A 148 -14.28 9.99 -11.13
CA SER A 148 -14.56 9.09 -12.26
C SER A 148 -14.61 9.78 -13.61
N GLY A 149 -14.45 11.11 -13.63
CA GLY A 149 -14.57 11.93 -14.81
C GLY A 149 -13.46 11.73 -15.86
N ASN A 150 -13.75 12.19 -17.07
CA ASN A 150 -12.89 11.99 -18.23
C ASN A 150 -11.47 12.56 -18.08
N LEU A 151 -11.28 13.67 -17.35
CA LEU A 151 -9.96 14.29 -17.20
C LEU A 151 -8.97 13.35 -16.51
N LEU A 152 -9.35 12.84 -15.33
CA LEU A 152 -8.53 11.89 -14.60
C LEU A 152 -8.47 10.53 -15.32
N GLY A 153 -9.60 10.04 -15.83
CA GLY A 153 -9.67 8.79 -16.58
C GLY A 153 -8.75 8.76 -17.80
N ASN A 154 -8.70 9.83 -18.60
CA ASN A 154 -7.82 9.96 -19.74
C ASN A 154 -6.33 10.02 -19.33
N PHE A 155 -6.01 10.73 -18.25
CA PHE A 155 -4.65 10.75 -17.71
C PHE A 155 -4.18 9.35 -17.30
N ILE A 156 -5.01 8.63 -16.53
CA ILE A 156 -4.70 7.28 -16.06
C ILE A 156 -4.54 6.33 -17.24
N LYS A 157 -5.50 6.31 -18.18
CA LYS A 157 -5.46 5.47 -19.38
C LYS A 157 -4.21 5.73 -20.23
N LYS A 158 -3.76 6.98 -20.33
CA LYS A 158 -2.62 7.37 -21.14
C LYS A 158 -1.27 7.07 -20.50
N TYR A 159 -1.14 7.24 -19.19
CA TYR A 159 0.16 7.26 -18.54
C TYR A 159 0.36 6.19 -17.47
N TRP A 160 -0.72 5.69 -16.82
CA TRP A 160 -0.64 4.68 -15.77
C TRP A 160 -0.61 3.28 -16.37
N GLY A 161 0.50 2.96 -17.01
CA GLY A 161 0.69 1.65 -17.63
C GLY A 161 1.76 0.85 -16.92
N ILE A 162 1.78 -0.45 -17.20
CA ILE A 162 2.80 -1.38 -16.75
C ILE A 162 3.67 -1.86 -17.91
N GLU A 163 4.91 -2.15 -17.63
CA GLU A 163 5.84 -2.87 -18.50
C GLU A 163 6.43 -4.05 -17.75
N ILE A 164 6.77 -5.10 -18.47
CA ILE A 164 7.41 -6.29 -17.91
C ILE A 164 8.84 -6.30 -18.40
N ASP A 165 9.81 -6.33 -17.49
CA ASP A 165 11.22 -6.40 -17.85
C ASP A 165 11.62 -7.80 -18.37
N ASN A 166 12.84 -7.90 -18.93
CA ASN A 166 13.37 -9.15 -19.48
C ASN A 166 13.48 -10.31 -18.44
N LYS A 167 13.29 -10.01 -17.16
CA LYS A 167 13.25 -10.98 -16.05
C LYS A 167 11.83 -11.26 -15.57
N GLY A 168 10.80 -10.82 -16.29
CA GLY A 168 9.41 -11.01 -15.94
C GLY A 168 8.92 -10.16 -14.76
N ARG A 169 9.65 -9.11 -14.36
CA ARG A 169 9.25 -8.23 -13.26
C ARG A 169 8.39 -7.09 -13.77
N THR A 170 7.26 -6.87 -13.11
CA THR A 170 6.35 -5.76 -13.42
C THR A 170 6.91 -4.44 -12.92
N SER A 171 6.91 -3.42 -13.76
CA SER A 171 7.27 -2.05 -13.45
C SER A 171 6.29 -1.08 -14.14
N TYR A 172 6.35 0.20 -13.80
CA TYR A 172 5.57 1.22 -14.47
C TYR A 172 6.17 1.55 -15.86
N SER A 173 5.30 1.87 -16.83
CA SER A 173 5.75 2.40 -18.13
C SER A 173 6.16 3.87 -18.06
N ASN A 174 5.42 4.68 -17.29
CA ASN A 174 5.78 6.06 -16.96
C ASN A 174 5.69 6.28 -15.44
N PRO A 175 6.64 7.01 -14.84
CA PRO A 175 6.50 7.42 -13.43
C PRO A 175 5.38 8.45 -13.33
N CYS A 176 4.36 8.16 -12.49
CA CYS A 176 3.16 8.98 -12.35
C CYS A 176 2.91 9.40 -10.91
N ILE A 177 2.38 10.62 -10.76
CA ILE A 177 1.77 11.13 -9.54
C ILE A 177 0.38 11.69 -9.87
N ILE A 178 -0.61 11.29 -9.10
CA ILE A 178 -1.95 11.89 -9.07
C ILE A 178 -2.17 12.43 -7.68
N ARG A 179 -2.54 13.72 -7.56
CA ARG A 179 -2.91 14.36 -6.30
C ARG A 179 -4.35 14.79 -6.36
N ILE A 180 -5.09 14.50 -5.28
CA ILE A 180 -6.51 14.82 -5.17
C ILE A 180 -6.73 15.52 -3.83
N TYR A 181 -7.39 16.64 -3.84
CA TYR A 181 -7.73 17.43 -2.65
C TYR A 181 -8.90 18.36 -2.93
N ARG A 182 -9.53 18.86 -1.88
CA ARG A 182 -10.68 19.77 -2.00
C ARG A 182 -10.25 21.20 -2.28
N GLU A 183 -11.06 21.92 -3.08
CA GLU A 183 -10.83 23.33 -3.43
C GLU A 183 -10.86 24.25 -2.21
N ASP A 184 -11.78 24.04 -1.29
CA ASP A 184 -11.91 24.83 -0.05
C ASP A 184 -10.69 24.70 0.89
N ASN A 185 -9.91 23.64 0.75
CA ASN A 185 -8.66 23.44 1.47
C ASN A 185 -7.39 23.67 0.63
N GLU A 186 -7.52 24.10 -0.61
CA GLU A 186 -6.37 24.29 -1.52
C GLU A 186 -5.32 25.20 -0.94
N ARG A 187 -5.75 26.35 -0.38
CA ARG A 187 -4.82 27.34 0.19
C ARG A 187 -3.96 26.75 1.32
N HIS A 188 -4.58 25.94 2.18
CA HIS A 188 -3.89 25.28 3.29
C HIS A 188 -2.97 24.16 2.79
N LEU A 189 -3.37 23.40 1.77
CA LEU A 189 -2.62 22.26 1.26
C LEU A 189 -1.54 22.65 0.23
N LYS A 190 -1.62 23.85 -0.38
CA LYS A 190 -0.63 24.32 -1.37
C LYS A 190 0.81 24.28 -0.86
N GLN A 191 1.05 24.53 0.41
CA GLN A 191 2.38 24.45 1.03
C GLN A 191 3.01 23.05 0.91
N PHE A 192 2.20 21.99 0.67
CA PHE A 192 2.65 20.62 0.52
C PHE A 192 2.70 20.17 -0.94
N LEU A 193 2.31 21.00 -1.91
CA LEU A 193 2.18 20.67 -3.32
C LEU A 193 3.34 21.16 -4.18
N GLY A 194 4.18 22.06 -3.66
CA GLY A 194 5.28 22.70 -4.39
C GLY A 194 6.48 21.78 -4.61
N ASN A 195 7.27 22.08 -5.65
CA ASN A 195 8.56 21.40 -5.88
C ASN A 195 9.58 21.69 -4.75
N ASP A 196 9.35 22.73 -3.97
CA ASP A 196 10.19 23.14 -2.84
C ASP A 196 9.90 22.36 -1.55
N TYR A 197 8.85 21.54 -1.55
CA TYR A 197 8.54 20.70 -0.40
C TYR A 197 9.56 19.56 -0.27
N LYS A 198 10.56 19.81 0.57
CA LYS A 198 11.73 18.92 0.74
C LYS A 198 11.51 17.76 1.70
N ASN A 199 10.43 17.78 2.48
CA ASN A 199 10.19 16.73 3.48
C ASN A 199 9.36 15.58 2.92
N ASN A 200 10.02 14.63 2.27
CA ASN A 200 9.40 13.41 1.72
C ASN A 200 9.37 12.24 2.72
N LYS A 201 9.47 12.54 4.03
CA LYS A 201 9.47 11.55 5.10
C LYS A 201 8.06 11.34 5.66
N TYR A 202 7.79 10.14 6.17
CA TYR A 202 6.48 9.72 6.67
C TYR A 202 6.50 9.49 8.18
N ASP A 203 5.41 9.83 8.85
CA ASP A 203 5.20 9.59 10.27
C ASP A 203 4.70 8.16 10.51
N LEU A 204 3.99 7.60 9.53
CA LEU A 204 3.55 6.22 9.52
C LEU A 204 3.66 5.64 8.11
N ILE A 205 4.24 4.47 8.00
CA ILE A 205 4.25 3.67 6.77
C ILE A 205 3.59 2.34 7.06
N VAL A 206 2.61 1.97 6.25
CA VAL A 206 1.94 0.68 6.29
C VAL A 206 2.34 -0.11 5.05
N ALA A 207 3.01 -1.23 5.25
CA ALA A 207 3.40 -2.17 4.20
C ALA A 207 2.59 -3.47 4.37
N SER A 208 1.32 -3.42 3.94
CA SER A 208 0.43 -4.57 4.01
C SER A 208 0.69 -5.48 2.82
N GLN A 209 1.35 -6.62 3.06
CA GLN A 209 1.71 -7.60 2.03
C GLN A 209 2.42 -6.99 0.81
N ALA A 210 3.33 -6.05 1.06
CA ALA A 210 4.04 -5.33 0.01
C ALA A 210 5.12 -6.17 -0.71
N TYR A 211 5.27 -7.44 -0.35
CA TYR A 211 6.20 -8.41 -0.96
C TYR A 211 5.62 -9.84 -0.89
N ARG A 212 6.13 -10.73 -1.73
CA ARG A 212 5.74 -12.14 -1.74
C ARG A 212 6.26 -12.87 -0.51
N ALA A 213 5.44 -13.75 0.06
CA ALA A 213 5.81 -14.59 1.20
C ALA A 213 7.04 -15.45 0.92
N ALA A 214 7.10 -16.12 -0.23
CA ALA A 214 8.18 -17.00 -0.63
C ALA A 214 9.51 -16.30 -1.03
N SER A 215 9.52 -14.97 -1.18
CA SER A 215 10.75 -14.24 -1.47
C SER A 215 11.77 -14.37 -0.35
N SER A 216 13.06 -14.41 -0.68
CA SER A 216 14.13 -14.45 0.32
C SER A 216 14.12 -13.18 1.20
N VAL A 217 14.61 -13.29 2.43
CA VAL A 217 14.77 -12.15 3.36
C VAL A 217 15.51 -11.00 2.69
N LYS A 218 16.62 -11.29 2.00
CA LYS A 218 17.40 -10.29 1.28
C LYS A 218 16.58 -9.52 0.25
N MET A 219 15.70 -10.20 -0.51
CA MET A 219 14.85 -9.55 -1.50
C MET A 219 13.77 -8.67 -0.82
N LYS A 220 13.12 -9.18 0.24
CA LYS A 220 12.13 -8.42 1.01
C LYS A 220 12.73 -7.14 1.58
N VAL A 221 13.91 -7.26 2.16
CA VAL A 221 14.60 -6.12 2.79
C VAL A 221 15.11 -5.14 1.75
N ASN A 222 15.86 -5.59 0.75
CA ASN A 222 16.50 -4.67 -0.20
C ASN A 222 15.50 -3.94 -1.12
N ASN A 223 14.42 -4.60 -1.51
CA ASN A 223 13.48 -4.04 -2.48
C ASN A 223 12.29 -3.32 -1.84
N VAL A 224 11.95 -3.62 -0.59
CA VAL A 224 10.75 -3.07 0.07
C VAL A 224 11.09 -2.44 1.41
N ILE A 225 11.49 -3.23 2.41
CA ILE A 225 11.59 -2.76 3.80
C ILE A 225 12.66 -1.68 3.94
N GLY A 226 13.86 -1.91 3.44
CA GLY A 226 14.95 -0.95 3.51
C GLY A 226 14.66 0.39 2.82
N PRO A 227 14.16 0.41 1.56
CA PRO A 227 13.67 1.63 0.95
C PRO A 227 12.61 2.36 1.78
N LEU A 228 11.63 1.65 2.36
CA LEU A 228 10.60 2.24 3.21
C LEU A 228 11.15 2.79 4.53
N MET A 229 12.10 2.09 5.16
CA MET A 229 12.77 2.58 6.37
C MET A 229 13.47 3.93 6.14
N ARG A 230 14.09 4.14 4.98
CA ARG A 230 14.71 5.42 4.63
C ARG A 230 13.71 6.57 4.49
N LEU A 231 12.43 6.27 4.30
CA LEU A 231 11.36 7.25 4.17
C LEU A 231 10.71 7.62 5.51
N LEU A 232 11.13 7.04 6.63
CA LEU A 232 10.61 7.39 7.93
C LEU A 232 11.10 8.76 8.41
N ASN A 233 10.19 9.53 9.00
CA ASN A 233 10.53 10.68 9.83
C ASN A 233 11.26 10.24 11.11
N LYS A 234 11.91 11.16 11.79
CA LYS A 234 12.36 10.94 13.17
C LYS A 234 11.13 10.56 14.02
N SER A 235 11.22 9.43 14.72
CA SER A 235 10.10 8.82 15.46
C SER A 235 8.95 8.29 14.60
N GLY A 236 9.10 8.23 13.27
CA GLY A 236 8.14 7.58 12.37
C GLY A 236 8.07 6.06 12.61
N LYS A 237 6.93 5.47 12.26
CA LYS A 237 6.67 4.03 12.44
C LYS A 237 6.50 3.33 11.10
N LEU A 238 7.13 2.16 10.94
CA LEU A 238 6.89 1.25 9.82
C LEU A 238 6.18 0.00 10.33
N LEU A 239 4.97 -0.22 9.85
CA LEU A 239 4.18 -1.43 10.10
C LEU A 239 4.28 -2.34 8.88
N VAL A 240 4.82 -3.54 9.07
CA VAL A 240 4.93 -4.54 8.01
C VAL A 240 4.09 -5.75 8.38
N THR A 241 3.19 -6.16 7.50
CA THR A 241 2.52 -7.46 7.66
C THR A 241 3.31 -8.52 6.89
N HIS A 242 3.52 -9.65 7.53
CA HIS A 242 4.27 -10.77 6.99
C HIS A 242 3.44 -12.04 7.09
N SER A 243 3.17 -12.67 5.94
CA SER A 243 2.44 -13.95 5.90
C SER A 243 3.35 -15.09 6.36
N CYS A 244 2.91 -15.85 7.35
CA CYS A 244 3.65 -16.99 7.89
C CYS A 244 2.91 -18.33 7.74
N GLY A 245 1.72 -18.33 7.12
CA GLY A 245 0.92 -19.51 6.78
C GLY A 245 0.24 -20.20 7.97
N GLY A 246 0.83 -20.23 9.14
CA GLY A 246 0.35 -21.07 10.26
C GLY A 246 0.51 -22.57 10.02
N GLU A 247 0.43 -23.39 11.07
CA GLU A 247 0.71 -24.84 11.00
C GLU A 247 -0.22 -25.58 10.04
N SER A 248 -1.53 -25.30 10.10
CA SER A 248 -2.52 -26.00 9.26
C SER A 248 -2.31 -25.72 7.77
N VAL A 249 -2.04 -24.47 7.41
CA VAL A 249 -1.80 -24.06 6.01
C VAL A 249 -0.49 -24.65 5.52
N GLN A 250 0.59 -24.57 6.30
CA GLN A 250 1.88 -25.17 5.94
C GLN A 250 1.76 -26.68 5.76
N ARG A 251 0.97 -27.38 6.62
CA ARG A 251 0.73 -28.81 6.50
C ARG A 251 -0.01 -29.16 5.20
N ILE A 252 -1.05 -28.42 4.85
CA ILE A 252 -1.81 -28.59 3.60
C ILE A 252 -0.90 -28.37 2.39
N LEU A 253 -0.13 -27.28 2.39
CA LEU A 253 0.79 -26.97 1.30
C LEU A 253 1.88 -28.02 1.13
N LYS A 254 2.47 -28.53 2.21
CA LYS A 254 3.43 -29.63 2.16
C LYS A 254 2.84 -30.93 1.62
N LEU A 255 1.56 -31.23 1.91
CA LEU A 255 0.88 -32.39 1.36
C LEU A 255 0.58 -32.25 -0.13
N ALA A 256 0.20 -31.05 -0.57
CA ALA A 256 -0.14 -30.76 -1.96
C ALA A 256 1.09 -30.52 -2.85
N PHE A 257 2.17 -29.97 -2.30
CA PHE A 257 3.36 -29.51 -3.03
C PHE A 257 4.63 -29.86 -2.26
N LYS A 258 5.03 -31.13 -2.33
CA LYS A 258 6.08 -31.75 -1.49
C LYS A 258 7.43 -31.02 -1.47
N ASP A 259 7.77 -30.29 -2.54
CA ASP A 259 9.12 -29.73 -2.75
C ASP A 259 9.19 -28.19 -2.64
N LYS A 260 8.09 -27.52 -2.22
CA LYS A 260 8.07 -26.08 -2.18
C LYS A 260 7.68 -25.52 -0.81
N GLU A 261 8.52 -24.68 -0.27
CA GLU A 261 8.25 -23.96 0.95
C GLU A 261 7.66 -22.58 0.63
N ALA A 262 6.35 -22.45 0.87
CA ALA A 262 5.62 -21.22 0.59
C ALA A 262 5.94 -20.06 1.56
N PHE A 263 6.42 -20.40 2.76
CA PHE A 263 6.77 -19.45 3.83
C PHE A 263 8.16 -19.72 4.38
N PRO A 264 9.23 -19.51 3.57
CA PRO A 264 10.59 -19.91 3.93
C PRO A 264 11.22 -19.04 5.01
N ASN A 265 10.58 -17.94 5.39
CA ASN A 265 11.14 -17.03 6.38
C ASN A 265 10.06 -16.52 7.33
N THR A 266 10.48 -16.21 8.53
CA THR A 266 9.67 -15.61 9.57
C THR A 266 9.90 -14.09 9.65
N ALA A 267 9.03 -13.36 10.37
CA ALA A 267 9.27 -11.96 10.67
C ALA A 267 10.53 -11.75 11.54
N LYS A 268 10.92 -12.75 12.34
CA LYS A 268 12.16 -12.71 13.14
C LYS A 268 13.38 -12.72 12.25
N ASP A 269 13.41 -13.59 11.23
CA ASP A 269 14.54 -13.66 10.28
C ASP A 269 14.76 -12.33 9.56
N ILE A 270 13.68 -11.62 9.24
CA ILE A 270 13.73 -10.27 8.65
C ILE A 270 14.35 -9.27 9.62
N ILE A 271 13.97 -9.30 10.89
CA ILE A 271 14.50 -8.40 11.92
C ILE A 271 15.99 -8.70 12.18
N GLU A 272 16.38 -9.96 12.26
CA GLU A 272 17.77 -10.37 12.43
C GLU A 272 18.63 -9.90 11.25
N TYR A 273 18.17 -10.14 10.03
CA TYR A 273 18.86 -9.65 8.84
C TYR A 273 19.02 -8.11 8.83
N LEU A 274 18.02 -7.36 9.28
CA LEU A 274 18.08 -5.90 9.38
C LEU A 274 19.06 -5.41 10.45
N LYS A 275 19.22 -6.14 11.55
CA LYS A 275 20.24 -5.83 12.59
C LYS A 275 21.66 -6.05 12.09
N ASP A 276 21.87 -7.12 11.32
CA ASP A 276 23.18 -7.46 10.75
C ASP A 276 23.53 -6.59 9.53
N ASN A 277 22.52 -6.04 8.86
CA ASN A 277 22.66 -5.21 7.65
C ASN A 277 21.92 -3.88 7.81
N PRO A 278 22.44 -2.93 8.61
CA PRO A 278 21.76 -1.68 8.89
C PRO A 278 21.55 -0.85 7.62
N PHE A 279 20.34 -0.33 7.46
CA PHE A 279 19.95 0.53 6.33
C PHE A 279 20.11 2.01 6.71
N GLY A 280 21.14 2.67 6.16
CA GLY A 280 21.40 4.09 6.34
C GLY A 280 22.43 4.39 7.42
N GLU A 281 23.30 5.37 7.16
CA GLU A 281 24.51 5.63 7.93
C GLU A 281 24.30 6.17 9.35
N ASN A 282 23.11 6.72 9.68
CA ASN A 282 22.89 7.38 10.98
C ASN A 282 21.50 7.10 11.59
N ASN A 283 20.75 6.13 11.11
CA ASN A 283 19.41 5.87 11.63
C ASN A 283 19.42 4.74 12.66
N ILE A 284 19.14 5.07 13.91
CA ILE A 284 18.91 4.08 14.96
C ILE A 284 17.45 3.63 14.86
N TYR A 285 17.23 2.37 14.48
CA TYR A 285 15.90 1.76 14.44
C TYR A 285 15.67 0.91 15.68
N LYS A 286 14.50 1.09 16.30
CA LYS A 286 14.02 0.20 17.35
C LYS A 286 13.09 -0.83 16.73
N PHE A 287 13.44 -2.10 16.85
CA PHE A 287 12.61 -3.20 16.41
C PHE A 287 11.73 -3.69 17.54
N PHE A 288 10.48 -3.98 17.22
CA PHE A 288 9.51 -4.56 18.14
C PHE A 288 9.32 -6.03 17.83
N ASN A 289 9.00 -6.82 18.84
CA ASN A 289 8.70 -8.23 18.65
C ASN A 289 7.50 -8.41 17.71
N PRO A 290 7.57 -9.32 16.74
CA PRO A 290 6.45 -9.63 15.88
C PRO A 290 5.25 -10.11 16.70
N ILE A 291 4.07 -9.63 16.33
CA ILE A 291 2.80 -10.05 16.93
C ILE A 291 2.07 -10.88 15.89
N SER A 292 1.82 -12.17 16.20
CA SER A 292 1.01 -13.03 15.36
C SER A 292 -0.46 -12.72 15.53
N TYR A 293 -1.21 -12.73 14.44
CA TYR A 293 -2.65 -12.64 14.43
C TYR A 293 -3.22 -13.55 13.34
N TYR A 294 -4.48 -13.94 13.53
CA TYR A 294 -5.17 -14.83 12.62
C TYR A 294 -6.43 -14.15 12.10
N PHE A 295 -6.80 -14.44 10.85
CA PHE A 295 -8.09 -14.04 10.30
C PHE A 295 -8.90 -15.29 9.96
N LYS A 296 -10.23 -15.16 10.02
CA LYS A 296 -11.16 -16.24 9.72
C LYS A 296 -11.78 -16.01 8.34
N PHE A 297 -12.01 -17.07 7.60
CA PHE A 297 -12.89 -17.02 6.44
C PHE A 297 -14.30 -16.66 6.89
N ARG A 298 -14.96 -15.77 6.16
CA ARG A 298 -16.38 -15.49 6.36
C ARG A 298 -17.13 -16.72 5.85
N LYS A 299 -17.90 -17.37 6.72
CA LYS A 299 -18.82 -18.42 6.30
C LYS A 299 -19.97 -17.76 5.54
N SER A 300 -20.10 -18.03 4.25
CA SER A 300 -21.36 -17.84 3.56
C SER A 300 -22.28 -19.02 3.90
N PRO A 301 -23.57 -18.81 4.16
CA PRO A 301 -24.50 -19.91 4.45
C PRO A 301 -24.55 -20.98 3.36
N ASP A 302 -24.29 -20.60 2.11
CA ASP A 302 -24.47 -21.45 0.92
C ASP A 302 -23.18 -21.89 0.23
N GLN A 303 -22.02 -21.61 0.81
CA GLN A 303 -20.75 -21.99 0.20
C GLN A 303 -20.03 -23.06 1.01
N THR A 304 -19.99 -24.26 0.48
CA THR A 304 -18.90 -25.20 0.71
C THR A 304 -17.58 -24.48 0.59
N VAL A 305 -16.73 -24.59 1.62
CA VAL A 305 -15.40 -24.00 1.69
C VAL A 305 -14.56 -24.50 0.51
N THR A 306 -14.71 -23.85 -0.62
CA THR A 306 -13.80 -23.97 -1.73
C THR A 306 -12.61 -23.07 -1.44
N CYS A 307 -11.49 -23.70 -1.13
CA CYS A 307 -10.15 -23.13 -1.07
C CYS A 307 -9.65 -22.56 0.25
N LEU A 308 -9.34 -23.43 1.17
CA LEU A 308 -8.25 -23.24 2.14
C LEU A 308 -6.87 -23.11 1.48
N LEU A 309 -6.74 -23.34 0.18
CA LEU A 309 -5.46 -23.34 -0.55
C LEU A 309 -5.03 -21.99 -1.10
N TYR A 310 -5.89 -20.98 -1.06
CA TYR A 310 -5.55 -19.65 -1.55
C TYR A 310 -5.21 -18.70 -0.41
N THR A 311 -4.13 -18.94 0.25
CA THR A 311 -3.43 -17.88 0.94
C THR A 311 -2.53 -17.23 -0.10
N SER A 312 -3.05 -16.19 -0.71
CA SER A 312 -2.40 -15.28 -1.66
C SER A 312 -1.11 -15.80 -2.34
N ASP A 313 0.04 -15.40 -1.91
CA ASP A 313 1.33 -15.65 -2.56
C ASP A 313 1.82 -17.10 -2.49
N ALA A 314 1.34 -17.89 -1.52
CA ALA A 314 1.85 -19.23 -1.32
C ALA A 314 1.35 -20.23 -2.38
N ALA A 315 0.13 -20.03 -2.90
CA ALA A 315 -0.43 -20.89 -3.92
C ALA A 315 0.24 -20.66 -5.29
N ASP A 316 0.60 -19.42 -5.62
CA ASP A 316 1.28 -19.10 -6.87
C ASP A 316 2.70 -19.63 -6.92
N ASP A 317 3.41 -19.55 -5.80
CA ASP A 317 4.78 -20.04 -5.69
C ASP A 317 4.84 -21.57 -5.61
N ALA A 318 3.73 -22.22 -5.22
CA ALA A 318 3.62 -23.68 -5.23
C ALA A 318 3.27 -24.23 -6.62
N LEU A 319 2.66 -23.43 -7.50
CA LEU A 319 2.26 -23.82 -8.86
C LEU A 319 3.27 -23.41 -9.95
N SER A 320 4.28 -22.59 -9.64
CA SER A 320 5.38 -22.19 -10.51
C SER A 320 6.60 -23.07 -10.29
#